data_4b402075a616f404ac5df76e9c3ee35c
#
_entry.id   4b402075a616f404ac5df76e9c3ee35c
#
_cell.length_a   1.000
_cell.length_b   1.000
_cell.length_c   1.000
_cell.angle_alpha   90.00
_cell.angle_beta   90.00
_cell.angle_gamma   90.00
#
_symmetry.space_group_name_H-M   'P 1'
#
loop_
_entity.id
_entity.type
_entity.pdbx_description
1 polymer ?
#
loop_
_entity_poly.entity_id
_entity_poly.type
_entity_poly.pdbx_seq_one_letter_code
_entity_poly.pdbx_strand_id
1 'polypeptide(L)'
;MMMAGGTSDDTTLWVDRMIDELLSARNKKPGTPVEISQQHAMLLCQQTREILLSQPMLLELGAPIKICGDVHGQYTDLLRLFEYGGFPPEVCV
;
A
#
# COMPACT_ATOMS: atom_id res chain seq x y z
N MET A 1 -5.00 -5.69 7.64
CA MET A 1 -5.26 -6.64 6.56
C MET A 1 -4.31 -7.81 6.67
N MET A 2 -4.82 -9.00 6.73
CA MET A 2 -3.98 -10.16 6.86
C MET A 2 -3.43 -10.57 5.50
N MET A 3 -2.13 -10.78 5.44
CA MET A 3 -1.50 -11.40 4.28
C MET A 3 -1.89 -12.88 4.23
N ALA A 4 -2.31 -13.33 3.06
CA ALA A 4 -2.52 -14.76 2.87
C ALA A 4 -1.18 -15.48 3.05
N GLY A 5 -1.16 -16.54 3.83
CA GLY A 5 0.03 -17.37 3.94
C GLY A 5 0.37 -18.06 2.62
N GLY A 6 1.61 -18.47 2.43
CA GLY A 6 2.03 -19.26 1.28
C GLY A 6 2.52 -18.49 0.07
N THR A 7 2.75 -17.19 0.18
CA THR A 7 3.48 -16.45 -0.84
C THR A 7 4.95 -16.87 -0.83
N SER A 8 5.54 -17.02 -2.01
CA SER A 8 6.97 -17.30 -2.10
C SER A 8 7.77 -16.11 -1.57
N ASP A 9 8.94 -16.37 -0.99
CA ASP A 9 9.84 -15.34 -0.49
C ASP A 9 10.15 -14.29 -1.57
N ASP A 10 10.28 -14.72 -2.82
CA ASP A 10 10.55 -13.83 -3.95
C ASP A 10 9.43 -12.80 -4.16
N THR A 11 8.17 -13.22 -4.03
CA THR A 11 7.03 -12.32 -4.17
C THR A 11 7.01 -11.26 -3.07
N THR A 12 7.29 -11.65 -1.84
CA THR A 12 7.36 -10.74 -0.70
C THR A 12 8.51 -9.74 -0.87
N LEU A 13 9.67 -10.20 -1.32
CA LEU A 13 10.86 -9.36 -1.48
C LEU A 13 10.66 -8.21 -2.46
N TRP A 14 10.03 -8.45 -3.61
CA TRP A 14 9.86 -7.38 -4.58
C TRP A 14 8.81 -6.36 -4.12
N VAL A 15 7.78 -6.80 -3.41
CA VAL A 15 6.78 -5.90 -2.81
C VAL A 15 7.43 -5.02 -1.73
N ASP A 16 8.23 -5.62 -0.86
CA ASP A 16 8.92 -4.88 0.21
C ASP A 16 9.86 -3.82 -0.37
N ARG A 17 10.61 -4.16 -1.42
CA ARG A 17 11.46 -3.19 -2.11
C ARG A 17 10.65 -2.05 -2.71
N MET A 18 9.51 -2.36 -3.32
CA MET A 18 8.62 -1.34 -3.87
C MET A 18 8.10 -0.41 -2.77
N ILE A 19 7.73 -0.95 -1.62
CA ILE A 19 7.30 -0.16 -0.47
C ILE A 19 8.44 0.77 -0.03
N ASP A 20 9.65 0.26 0.09
CA ASP A 20 10.81 1.06 0.49
C ASP A 20 11.06 2.21 -0.50
N GLU A 21 11.00 1.95 -1.79
CA GLU A 21 11.15 2.97 -2.81
C GLU A 21 10.05 4.03 -2.74
N LEU A 22 8.81 3.60 -2.56
CA LEU A 22 7.68 4.52 -2.40
C LEU A 22 7.82 5.37 -1.15
N LEU A 23 8.24 4.79 -0.05
CA LEU A 23 8.43 5.51 1.21
C LEU A 23 9.66 6.42 1.18
N SER A 24 10.61 6.20 0.29
CA SER A 24 11.78 7.07 0.15
C SER A 24 11.40 8.51 -0.20
N ALA A 25 10.22 8.71 -0.81
CA ALA A 25 9.71 10.03 -1.15
C ALA A 25 9.35 10.89 0.08
N ARG A 26 9.24 10.28 1.26
CA ARG A 26 8.92 11.00 2.50
C ARG A 26 9.95 12.09 2.82
N ASN A 27 11.21 11.83 2.49
CA ASN A 27 12.33 12.74 2.79
C ASN A 27 12.71 13.61 1.61
N LYS A 28 11.93 13.56 0.54
CA LYS A 28 12.18 14.34 -0.68
C LYS A 28 11.20 15.49 -0.80
N LYS A 29 11.57 16.44 -1.65
CA LYS A 29 10.72 17.59 -1.95
C LYS A 29 9.37 17.11 -2.52
N PRO A 30 8.24 17.71 -2.09
CA PRO A 30 6.92 17.38 -2.68
C PRO A 30 6.93 17.49 -4.20
N GLY A 31 6.33 16.50 -4.86
CA GLY A 31 6.32 16.44 -6.32
C GLY A 31 7.51 15.71 -6.93
N THR A 32 8.47 15.25 -6.13
CA THR A 32 9.57 14.43 -6.64
C THR A 32 9.00 13.08 -7.12
N PRO A 33 9.24 12.71 -8.39
CA PRO A 33 8.70 11.46 -8.92
C PRO A 33 9.37 10.25 -8.26
N VAL A 34 8.57 9.20 -8.04
CA VAL A 34 9.06 7.87 -7.66
C VAL A 34 8.90 6.98 -8.88
N GLU A 35 9.98 6.34 -9.30
CA GLU A 35 9.94 5.47 -10.46
C GLU A 35 9.49 4.07 -10.08
N ILE A 36 8.42 3.62 -10.72
CA ILE A 36 7.93 2.24 -10.62
C ILE A 36 7.90 1.69 -12.04
N SER A 37 8.50 0.52 -12.23
CA SER A 37 8.46 -0.09 -13.54
C SER A 37 7.03 -0.49 -13.92
N GLN A 38 6.72 -0.41 -15.21
CA GLN A 38 5.42 -0.83 -15.72
C GLN A 38 5.13 -2.29 -15.35
N GLN A 39 6.14 -3.14 -15.42
CA GLN A 39 5.99 -4.55 -15.09
C GLN A 39 5.59 -4.75 -13.63
N HIS A 40 6.25 -4.06 -12.69
CA HIS A 40 5.91 -4.13 -11.28
C HIS A 40 4.51 -3.57 -11.00
N ALA A 41 4.13 -2.49 -11.68
CA ALA A 41 2.79 -1.93 -11.54
C ALA A 41 1.72 -2.94 -12.00
N MET A 42 1.95 -3.63 -13.12
CA MET A 42 1.04 -4.66 -13.61
C MET A 42 0.94 -5.84 -12.64
N LEU A 43 2.07 -6.32 -12.12
CA LEU A 43 2.09 -7.41 -11.15
C LEU A 43 1.36 -7.01 -9.87
N LEU A 44 1.55 -5.80 -9.40
CA LEU A 44 0.86 -5.29 -8.22
C LEU A 44 -0.65 -5.28 -8.44
N CYS A 45 -1.11 -4.81 -9.58
CA CYS A 45 -2.54 -4.82 -9.93
C CYS A 45 -3.11 -6.24 -9.94
N GLN A 46 -2.39 -7.19 -10.54
CA GLN A 46 -2.83 -8.58 -10.61
C GLN A 46 -2.94 -9.22 -9.23
N GLN A 47 -1.94 -9.05 -8.40
CA GLN A 47 -1.93 -9.62 -7.05
C GLN A 47 -2.99 -8.97 -6.16
N THR A 48 -3.13 -7.66 -6.25
CA THR A 48 -4.16 -6.92 -5.51
C THR A 48 -5.55 -7.38 -5.92
N ARG A 49 -5.78 -7.59 -7.21
CA ARG A 49 -7.03 -8.10 -7.73
C ARG A 49 -7.39 -9.45 -7.09
N GLU A 50 -6.46 -10.38 -7.04
CA GLU A 50 -6.68 -11.69 -6.44
C GLU A 50 -7.03 -11.59 -4.95
N ILE A 51 -6.31 -10.76 -4.22
CA ILE A 51 -6.56 -10.53 -2.79
C ILE A 51 -7.97 -9.96 -2.59
N LEU A 52 -8.31 -8.91 -3.33
CA LEU A 52 -9.61 -8.25 -3.18
C LEU A 52 -10.77 -9.16 -3.59
N LEU A 53 -10.60 -9.97 -4.63
CA LEU A 53 -11.63 -10.92 -5.05
C LEU A 53 -11.83 -12.05 -4.03
N SER A 54 -10.82 -12.36 -3.24
CA SER A 54 -10.93 -13.37 -2.16
C SER A 54 -11.67 -12.84 -0.93
N GLN A 55 -11.82 -11.53 -0.82
CA GLN A 55 -12.49 -10.89 0.32
C GLN A 55 -13.99 -10.74 0.06
N PRO A 56 -14.82 -10.75 1.11
CA PRO A 56 -16.26 -10.50 0.92
C PRO A 56 -16.52 -9.04 0.52
N MET A 57 -17.64 -8.81 -0.18
CA MET A 57 -18.04 -7.45 -0.57
C MET A 57 -18.37 -6.60 0.63
N LEU A 58 -18.97 -7.20 1.66
CA LEU A 58 -19.21 -6.52 2.94
C LEU A 58 -18.06 -6.86 3.88
N LEU A 59 -17.25 -5.84 4.19
CA LEU A 59 -16.15 -5.99 5.13
C LEU A 59 -16.64 -5.68 6.54
N GLU A 60 -16.42 -6.60 7.45
CA GLU A 60 -16.67 -6.41 8.87
C GLU A 60 -15.33 -6.17 9.56
N LEU A 61 -15.11 -4.92 9.98
CA LEU A 61 -13.82 -4.47 10.51
C LEU A 61 -13.96 -4.07 11.96
N GLY A 62 -12.91 -4.34 12.74
CA GLY A 62 -12.89 -4.00 14.15
C GLY A 62 -12.10 -2.72 14.42
N ALA A 63 -12.53 -1.98 15.44
CA ALA A 63 -11.76 -0.84 15.96
C ALA A 63 -10.59 -1.34 16.81
N PRO A 64 -9.47 -0.60 16.88
CA PRO A 64 -9.24 0.71 16.25
C PRO A 64 -8.92 0.59 14.75
N ILE A 65 -9.46 1.51 13.96
CA ILE A 65 -9.23 1.58 12.52
C ILE A 65 -9.25 3.03 12.04
N LYS A 66 -8.49 3.32 11.00
CA LYS A 66 -8.50 4.61 10.31
C LYS A 66 -9.04 4.42 8.90
N ILE A 67 -9.95 5.28 8.50
CA ILE A 67 -10.59 5.20 7.18
C ILE A 67 -10.16 6.42 6.37
N CYS A 68 -9.57 6.15 5.21
CA CYS A 68 -9.14 7.17 4.27
C CYS A 68 -10.08 7.20 3.06
N GLY A 69 -10.37 8.39 2.58
CA GLY A 69 -11.15 8.58 1.36
C GLY A 69 -10.29 8.56 0.11
N ASP A 70 -10.80 9.15 -0.96
CA ASP A 70 -10.14 9.21 -2.26
C ASP A 70 -8.78 9.90 -2.17
N VAL A 71 -7.82 9.37 -2.91
CA VAL A 71 -6.46 9.92 -2.95
C VAL A 71 -6.19 10.73 -4.21
N HIS A 72 -6.79 10.36 -5.34
CA HIS A 72 -6.66 11.05 -6.63
C HIS A 72 -5.21 11.27 -7.08
N GLY A 73 -4.34 10.29 -6.83
CA GLY A 73 -2.92 10.42 -7.20
C GLY A 73 -2.13 11.43 -6.38
N GLN A 74 -2.71 12.02 -5.35
CA GLN A 74 -2.06 12.97 -4.46
C GLN A 74 -1.17 12.24 -3.46
N TYR A 75 -0.07 11.69 -3.95
CA TYR A 75 0.78 10.81 -3.16
C TYR A 75 1.41 11.50 -1.96
N THR A 76 1.84 12.75 -2.12
CA THR A 76 2.42 13.53 -1.03
C THR A 76 1.42 13.72 0.11
N ASP A 77 0.16 13.95 -0.22
CA ASP A 77 -0.90 14.10 0.78
C ASP A 77 -1.19 12.78 1.49
N LEU A 78 -1.14 11.67 0.77
CA LEU A 78 -1.27 10.33 1.38
C LEU A 78 -0.14 10.07 2.38
N LEU A 79 1.10 10.39 2.02
CA LEU A 79 2.23 10.27 2.94
C LEU A 79 2.05 11.14 4.18
N ARG A 80 1.55 12.36 4.01
CA ARG A 80 1.25 13.26 5.12
C ARG A 80 0.18 12.68 6.03
N LEU A 81 -0.86 12.08 5.45
CA LEU A 81 -1.90 11.39 6.22
C LEU A 81 -1.30 10.30 7.09
N PHE A 82 -0.42 9.48 6.54
CA PHE A 82 0.26 8.42 7.29
C PHE A 82 1.22 8.96 8.35
N GLU A 83 1.88 10.09 8.10
CA GLU A 83 2.73 10.74 9.09
C GLU A 83 1.93 11.14 10.35
N TYR A 84 0.72 11.65 10.16
CA TYR A 84 -0.14 12.03 11.28
C TYR A 84 -0.87 10.84 11.91
N GLY A 85 -1.29 9.91 11.11
CA GLY A 85 -2.15 8.81 11.52
C GLY A 85 -1.46 7.49 11.84
N GLY A 86 -0.24 7.33 11.37
CA GLY A 86 0.53 6.08 11.42
C GLY A 86 0.49 5.34 10.11
N PHE A 87 1.54 4.56 9.85
CA PHE A 87 1.71 3.79 8.62
C PHE A 87 1.17 2.38 8.77
N PRO A 88 0.51 1.82 7.73
CA PRO A 88 0.25 0.39 7.70
C PRO A 88 1.59 -0.39 7.66
N PRO A 89 1.68 -1.59 8.21
CA PRO A 89 0.64 -2.36 8.91
C PRO A 89 0.53 -2.08 10.40
N GLU A 90 1.36 -1.18 10.95
CA GLU A 90 1.36 -0.86 12.39
C GLU A 90 0.02 -0.27 12.82
N VAL A 91 -0.60 0.49 11.93
CA VAL A 91 -1.94 1.04 12.11
C VAL A 91 -2.84 0.44 11.06
N CYS A 92 -4.02 -0.02 11.45
CA CYS A 92 -5.03 -0.52 10.52
C CYS A 92 -5.68 0.67 9.79
N VAL A 93 -5.53 0.69 8.47
CA VAL A 93 -6.06 1.75 7.61
C VAL A 93 -7.01 1.15 6.59
#